data_1a54d51c5b26839d274688c9a111d8ea
#
_entry.id   1a54d51c5b26839d274688c9a111d8ea
#
_cell.length_a   1.000
_cell.length_b   1.000
_cell.length_c   1.000
_cell.angle_alpha   90.00
_cell.angle_beta   90.00
_cell.angle_gamma   90.00
#
_symmetry.space_group_name_H-M   'P 1'
#
loop_
_entity.id
_entity.type
_entity.pdbx_description
1 polymer ?
#
loop_
_entity_poly.entity_id
_entity_poly.type
_entity_poly.pdbx_seq_one_letter_code
_entity_poly.pdbx_strand_id
1 'polypeptide(L)'
;KNGADLINDVSGFEYDPNTLLRLKKYNISKVLHHMQGTPNTMQKNPKYKNVLLDIYDFFELKIKKKLKNKKIILDPGIGFGKTLKHNLTLISKISLFHSLGFPILVGTSRKRFIGQISGGHDSKDRTGGTLASVLYLLSQGVQIFRVHNVNEIKQGILVFKKILLNQ
;
A
#
# COMPACT_ATOMS: atom_id res chain seq x y z
N LYS A 1 -2.09 -12.50 -21.91
CA LYS A 1 -1.48 -13.62 -22.65
C LYS A 1 -0.18 -14.12 -22.00
N ASN A 2 0.46 -13.34 -21.09
CA ASN A 2 1.74 -13.67 -20.47
C ASN A 2 1.60 -14.16 -19.00
N GLY A 3 0.43 -14.63 -18.59
CA GLY A 3 0.22 -15.28 -17.29
C GLY A 3 0.23 -14.35 -16.06
N ALA A 4 -0.05 -13.07 -16.20
CA ALA A 4 -0.15 -12.17 -15.04
C ALA A 4 -1.49 -12.37 -14.33
N ASP A 5 -1.47 -12.60 -13.03
CA ASP A 5 -2.64 -12.77 -12.17
C ASP A 5 -3.08 -11.46 -11.49
N LEU A 6 -2.17 -10.50 -11.41
CA LEU A 6 -2.37 -9.21 -10.76
C LEU A 6 -1.68 -8.09 -11.52
N ILE A 7 -2.38 -6.97 -11.71
CA ILE A 7 -1.82 -5.72 -12.25
C ILE A 7 -1.73 -4.68 -11.14
N ASN A 8 -0.52 -4.19 -10.89
CA ASN A 8 -0.26 -3.10 -9.97
C ASN A 8 0.14 -1.84 -10.77
N ASP A 9 -0.78 -0.88 -10.84
CA ASP A 9 -0.54 0.40 -11.50
C ASP A 9 -0.42 1.51 -10.44
N VAL A 10 0.81 2.01 -10.27
CA VAL A 10 1.11 3.06 -9.28
C VAL A 10 0.42 4.40 -9.57
N SER A 11 -0.04 4.63 -10.80
CA SER A 11 -0.79 5.82 -11.17
C SER A 11 -2.27 5.77 -10.76
N GLY A 12 -2.75 4.65 -10.19
CA GLY A 12 -4.18 4.44 -9.94
C GLY A 12 -5.00 4.39 -11.23
N PHE A 13 -4.40 3.88 -12.30
CA PHE A 13 -4.97 3.79 -13.66
C PHE A 13 -5.26 5.16 -14.30
N GLU A 14 -4.46 6.19 -13.96
CA GLU A 14 -4.62 7.53 -14.53
C GLU A 14 -3.63 7.84 -15.65
N TYR A 15 -2.51 7.10 -15.72
CA TYR A 15 -1.47 7.34 -16.73
C TYR A 15 -1.98 7.06 -18.16
N ASP A 16 -2.63 5.91 -18.37
CA ASP A 16 -3.31 5.58 -19.63
C ASP A 16 -4.81 5.35 -19.35
N PRO A 17 -5.70 6.28 -19.80
CA PRO A 17 -7.14 6.15 -19.56
C PRO A 17 -7.78 4.89 -20.18
N ASN A 18 -7.10 4.25 -21.14
CA ASN A 18 -7.56 3.02 -21.76
C ASN A 18 -7.18 1.75 -20.98
N THR A 19 -6.30 1.84 -19.97
CA THR A 19 -5.82 0.68 -19.21
C THR A 19 -6.97 -0.11 -18.61
N LEU A 20 -7.88 0.55 -17.89
CA LEU A 20 -9.04 -0.11 -17.29
C LEU A 20 -9.97 -0.75 -18.31
N LEU A 21 -10.18 -0.08 -19.46
CA LEU A 21 -11.01 -0.62 -20.55
C LEU A 21 -10.39 -1.91 -21.12
N ARG A 22 -9.08 -1.90 -21.37
CA ARG A 22 -8.34 -3.07 -21.85
C ARG A 22 -8.35 -4.20 -20.83
N LEU A 23 -8.32 -3.90 -19.53
CA LEU A 23 -8.32 -4.89 -18.46
C LEU A 23 -9.71 -5.49 -18.16
N LYS A 24 -10.80 -4.88 -18.65
CA LYS A 24 -12.17 -5.38 -18.43
C LYS A 24 -12.37 -6.83 -18.86
N LYS A 25 -11.76 -7.22 -19.98
CA LYS A 25 -11.90 -8.56 -20.55
C LYS A 25 -11.11 -9.65 -19.83
N TYR A 26 -10.26 -9.29 -18.86
CA TYR A 26 -9.45 -10.22 -18.09
C TYR A 26 -9.94 -10.31 -16.65
N ASN A 27 -10.10 -11.55 -16.18
CA ASN A 27 -10.50 -11.83 -14.80
C ASN A 27 -9.28 -11.83 -13.85
N ILE A 28 -8.54 -10.72 -13.84
CA ILE A 28 -7.32 -10.53 -13.03
C ILE A 28 -7.55 -9.51 -11.93
N SER A 29 -6.80 -9.63 -10.83
CA SER A 29 -6.81 -8.66 -9.74
C SER A 29 -6.13 -7.35 -10.15
N LYS A 30 -6.62 -6.23 -9.62
CA LYS A 30 -6.13 -4.88 -9.92
C LYS A 30 -5.83 -4.15 -8.63
N VAL A 31 -4.60 -3.71 -8.45
CA VAL A 31 -4.24 -2.85 -7.33
C VAL A 31 -4.54 -1.41 -7.70
N LEU A 32 -5.48 -0.81 -6.98
CA LEU A 32 -5.74 0.62 -7.02
C LEU A 32 -4.80 1.32 -6.03
N HIS A 33 -3.76 1.92 -6.57
CA HIS A 33 -2.73 2.60 -5.80
C HIS A 33 -2.99 4.10 -5.75
N HIS A 34 -2.76 4.73 -4.58
CA HIS A 34 -2.83 6.18 -4.43
C HIS A 34 -1.44 6.81 -4.45
N MET A 35 -1.27 7.77 -5.36
CA MET A 35 -0.09 8.64 -5.43
C MET A 35 -0.52 10.09 -5.67
N GLN A 36 0.07 11.05 -4.97
CA GLN A 36 -0.10 12.47 -5.30
C GLN A 36 1.02 12.90 -6.25
N GLY A 37 0.65 13.49 -7.38
CA GLY A 37 1.61 13.88 -8.43
C GLY A 37 2.07 12.69 -9.29
N THR A 38 3.27 12.78 -9.83
CA THR A 38 3.93 11.74 -10.65
C THR A 38 5.17 11.21 -9.93
N PRO A 39 5.77 10.08 -10.35
CA PRO A 39 7.01 9.59 -9.74
C PRO A 39 8.12 10.66 -9.64
N ASN A 40 8.21 11.56 -10.62
CA ASN A 40 9.22 12.62 -10.66
C ASN A 40 8.86 13.84 -9.78
N THR A 41 7.59 14.06 -9.47
CA THR A 41 7.13 15.25 -8.75
C THR A 41 6.54 14.96 -7.39
N MET A 42 6.14 13.73 -7.09
CA MET A 42 5.39 13.31 -5.92
C MET A 42 6.02 13.74 -4.58
N GLN A 43 7.34 13.87 -4.50
CA GLN A 43 8.04 14.27 -3.28
C GLN A 43 8.27 15.79 -3.17
N LYS A 44 7.85 16.56 -4.20
CA LYS A 44 7.94 18.01 -4.18
C LYS A 44 6.74 18.60 -3.43
N ASN A 45 6.87 18.74 -2.10
CA ASN A 45 5.88 19.39 -1.23
C ASN A 45 4.47 18.75 -1.29
N PRO A 46 4.31 17.46 -0.92
CA PRO A 46 3.00 16.80 -0.90
C PRO A 46 2.08 17.46 0.14
N LYS A 47 0.87 17.85 -0.27
CA LYS A 47 -0.11 18.56 0.56
C LYS A 47 -1.42 17.78 0.63
N TYR A 48 -1.93 17.59 1.86
CA TYR A 48 -3.22 17.00 2.16
C TYR A 48 -3.95 17.90 3.18
N LYS A 49 -5.26 18.03 3.07
CA LYS A 49 -6.08 18.59 4.16
C LYS A 49 -6.10 17.61 5.33
N ASN A 50 -6.43 16.37 5.02
CA ASN A 50 -6.35 15.23 5.91
C ASN A 50 -5.93 14.01 5.10
N VAL A 51 -4.68 13.56 5.24
CA VAL A 51 -4.14 12.49 4.40
C VAL A 51 -4.95 11.20 4.44
N LEU A 52 -5.57 10.88 5.58
CA LEU A 52 -6.37 9.67 5.75
C LEU A 52 -7.70 9.79 4.98
N LEU A 53 -8.43 10.89 5.18
CA LEU A 53 -9.71 11.13 4.55
C LEU A 53 -9.56 11.41 3.05
N ASP A 54 -8.57 12.22 2.66
CA ASP A 54 -8.33 12.53 1.25
C ASP A 54 -8.05 11.25 0.42
N ILE A 55 -7.35 10.26 1.00
CA ILE A 55 -7.09 8.97 0.34
C ILE A 55 -8.32 8.06 0.41
N TYR A 56 -9.09 8.11 1.49
CA TYR A 56 -10.35 7.39 1.59
C TYR A 56 -11.32 7.82 0.50
N ASP A 57 -11.52 9.13 0.35
CA ASP A 57 -12.41 9.73 -0.66
C ASP A 57 -11.93 9.41 -2.08
N PHE A 58 -10.61 9.42 -2.31
CA PHE A 58 -10.03 8.98 -3.58
C PHE A 58 -10.44 7.55 -3.92
N PHE A 59 -10.30 6.62 -2.98
CA PHE A 59 -10.69 5.23 -3.22
C PHE A 59 -12.18 5.08 -3.46
N GLU A 60 -13.00 5.69 -2.60
CA GLU A 60 -14.45 5.63 -2.73
C GLU A 60 -14.92 6.15 -4.09
N LEU A 61 -14.40 7.29 -4.52
CA LEU A 61 -14.73 7.90 -5.80
C LEU A 61 -14.32 7.00 -6.99
N LYS A 62 -13.12 6.42 -6.94
CA LYS A 62 -12.61 5.53 -8.00
C LYS A 62 -13.40 4.24 -8.10
N ILE A 63 -13.75 3.64 -6.97
CA ILE A 63 -14.56 2.43 -6.89
C ILE A 63 -15.95 2.69 -7.49
N LYS A 64 -16.62 3.76 -7.05
CA LYS A 64 -17.97 4.12 -7.53
C LYS A 64 -18.02 4.41 -9.03
N LYS A 65 -17.03 5.16 -9.55
CA LYS A 65 -17.05 5.64 -10.94
C LYS A 65 -16.49 4.66 -11.97
N LYS A 66 -15.42 3.93 -11.66
CA LYS A 66 -14.63 3.23 -12.67
C LYS A 66 -14.45 1.74 -12.44
N LEU A 67 -14.63 1.27 -11.21
CA LEU A 67 -14.17 -0.06 -10.80
C LEU A 67 -15.30 -0.92 -10.22
N LYS A 68 -16.48 -0.94 -10.85
CA LYS A 68 -17.63 -1.78 -10.44
C LYS A 68 -17.30 -3.28 -10.34
N ASN A 69 -16.05 -3.70 -10.53
CA ASN A 69 -15.60 -5.07 -10.59
C ASN A 69 -14.88 -5.55 -9.33
N LYS A 70 -15.20 -6.77 -8.96
CA LYS A 70 -14.98 -7.47 -7.71
C LYS A 70 -13.53 -7.86 -7.36
N LYS A 71 -12.52 -7.59 -8.20
CA LYS A 71 -11.11 -7.98 -7.95
C LYS A 71 -10.21 -6.76 -7.82
N ILE A 72 -10.55 -5.90 -6.84
CA ILE A 72 -9.76 -4.71 -6.51
C ILE A 72 -9.04 -4.95 -5.20
N ILE A 73 -7.82 -4.46 -5.12
CA ILE A 73 -6.98 -4.40 -3.93
C ILE A 73 -6.60 -2.93 -3.76
N LEU A 74 -6.71 -2.39 -2.55
CA LEU A 74 -6.39 -0.99 -2.26
C LEU A 74 -4.95 -0.87 -1.75
N ASP A 75 -4.15 0.03 -2.34
CA ASP A 75 -2.82 0.39 -1.83
C ASP A 75 -2.78 1.90 -1.53
N PRO A 76 -2.74 2.33 -0.27
CA PRO A 76 -2.71 3.75 0.10
C PRO A 76 -1.41 4.46 -0.29
N GLY A 77 -0.44 3.75 -0.85
CA GLY A 77 0.78 4.31 -1.42
C GLY A 77 1.72 4.92 -0.38
N ILE A 78 2.08 4.17 0.65
CA ILE A 78 3.10 4.60 1.63
C ILE A 78 4.37 5.02 0.90
N GLY A 79 4.87 6.23 1.17
CA GLY A 79 6.06 6.79 0.52
C GLY A 79 5.85 7.39 -0.87
N PHE A 80 4.64 7.38 -1.41
CA PHE A 80 4.31 7.98 -2.71
C PHE A 80 3.57 9.31 -2.51
N GLY A 81 4.27 10.43 -2.70
CA GLY A 81 3.72 11.77 -2.48
C GLY A 81 3.27 12.01 -1.04
N LYS A 82 4.11 11.67 -0.06
CA LYS A 82 3.77 11.71 1.37
C LYS A 82 4.98 12.10 2.23
N THR A 83 4.75 12.96 3.21
CA THR A 83 5.73 13.30 4.26
C THR A 83 5.88 12.13 5.24
N LEU A 84 6.87 12.21 6.14
CA LEU A 84 7.00 11.26 7.25
C LEU A 84 5.71 11.19 8.07
N LYS A 85 5.19 12.34 8.50
CA LYS A 85 3.94 12.43 9.27
C LYS A 85 2.76 11.78 8.53
N HIS A 86 2.61 12.03 7.23
CA HIS A 86 1.56 11.42 6.42
C HIS A 86 1.67 9.89 6.39
N ASN A 87 2.89 9.36 6.21
CA ASN A 87 3.11 7.91 6.20
C ASN A 87 2.76 7.28 7.55
N LEU A 88 3.19 7.87 8.66
CA LEU A 88 2.91 7.36 10.00
C LEU A 88 1.41 7.42 10.32
N THR A 89 0.72 8.51 9.94
CA THR A 89 -0.74 8.62 10.11
C THR A 89 -1.48 7.53 9.35
N LEU A 90 -1.09 7.25 8.11
CA LEU A 90 -1.70 6.18 7.31
C LEU A 90 -1.44 4.80 7.89
N ILE A 91 -0.20 4.52 8.31
CA ILE A 91 0.16 3.23 8.93
C ILE A 91 -0.63 3.03 10.22
N SER A 92 -0.67 4.03 11.10
CA SER A 92 -1.33 3.92 12.41
C SER A 92 -2.86 3.79 12.34
N LYS A 93 -3.47 4.24 11.24
CA LYS A 93 -4.94 4.27 11.07
C LYS A 93 -5.41 3.51 9.83
N ILE A 94 -4.60 2.54 9.37
CA ILE A 94 -4.86 1.78 8.13
C ILE A 94 -6.19 1.03 8.15
N SER A 95 -6.64 0.62 9.35
CA SER A 95 -7.87 -0.13 9.55
C SER A 95 -9.13 0.59 9.03
N LEU A 96 -9.11 1.94 8.93
CA LEU A 96 -10.22 2.70 8.35
C LEU A 96 -10.58 2.22 6.94
N PHE A 97 -9.58 1.87 6.13
CA PHE A 97 -9.80 1.47 4.72
C PHE A 97 -10.55 0.13 4.58
N HIS A 98 -10.62 -0.70 5.63
CA HIS A 98 -11.43 -1.94 5.60
C HIS A 98 -12.91 -1.68 5.40
N SER A 99 -13.42 -0.52 5.84
CA SER A 99 -14.81 -0.11 5.66
C SER A 99 -15.21 0.04 4.18
N LEU A 100 -14.24 0.15 3.26
CA LEU A 100 -14.47 0.14 1.82
C LEU A 100 -14.78 -1.25 1.25
N GLY A 101 -14.59 -2.34 2.03
CA GLY A 101 -14.95 -3.71 1.67
C GLY A 101 -13.99 -4.40 0.69
N PHE A 102 -12.74 -3.92 0.56
CA PHE A 102 -11.72 -4.48 -0.31
C PHE A 102 -10.46 -4.88 0.45
N PRO A 103 -9.70 -5.89 -0.04
CA PRO A 103 -8.39 -6.22 0.53
C PRO A 103 -7.43 -5.03 0.44
N ILE A 104 -6.56 -4.89 1.45
CA ILE A 104 -5.55 -3.84 1.52
C ILE A 104 -4.18 -4.45 1.26
N LEU A 105 -3.43 -3.83 0.34
CA LEU A 105 -2.02 -4.09 0.09
C LEU A 105 -1.20 -2.92 0.61
N VAL A 106 -0.11 -3.21 1.33
CA VAL A 106 0.82 -2.17 1.79
C VAL A 106 2.27 -2.56 1.48
N GLY A 107 3.02 -1.61 0.93
CA GLY A 107 4.46 -1.74 0.71
C GLY A 107 5.23 -0.76 1.59
N THR A 108 5.77 -1.22 2.73
CA THR A 108 6.63 -0.41 3.61
C THR A 108 8.11 -0.70 3.42
N SER A 109 8.43 -1.78 2.72
CA SER A 109 9.77 -2.35 2.64
C SER A 109 10.81 -1.37 2.13
N ARG A 110 11.86 -1.18 2.91
CA ARG A 110 13.03 -0.34 2.64
C ARG A 110 12.70 1.14 2.44
N LYS A 111 11.49 1.59 2.78
CA LYS A 111 11.01 2.96 2.55
C LYS A 111 11.80 3.98 3.37
N ARG A 112 11.87 5.22 2.83
CA ARG A 112 12.62 6.34 3.39
C ARG A 112 12.20 6.67 4.83
N PHE A 113 10.90 6.55 5.16
CA PHE A 113 10.40 6.85 6.51
C PHE A 113 11.07 5.99 7.58
N ILE A 114 11.43 4.72 7.29
CA ILE A 114 12.16 3.85 8.22
C ILE A 114 13.53 4.45 8.53
N GLY A 115 14.30 4.81 7.50
CA GLY A 115 15.60 5.46 7.69
C GLY A 115 15.50 6.81 8.43
N GLN A 116 14.45 7.59 8.18
CA GLN A 116 14.23 8.86 8.89
C GLN A 116 13.99 8.66 10.39
N ILE A 117 13.41 7.54 10.80
CA ILE A 117 13.16 7.22 12.22
C ILE A 117 14.37 6.57 12.86
N SER A 118 15.06 5.68 12.14
CA SER A 118 16.13 4.84 12.70
C SER A 118 17.55 5.38 12.53
N GLY A 119 17.72 6.66 12.18
CA GLY A 119 19.03 7.28 12.11
C GLY A 119 19.75 7.19 10.77
N GLY A 120 19.03 7.02 9.64
CA GLY A 120 19.58 7.19 8.30
C GLY A 120 20.25 5.95 7.68
N HIS A 121 19.93 4.75 8.15
CA HIS A 121 20.44 3.51 7.58
C HIS A 121 20.19 3.38 6.09
N ASP A 122 21.12 2.72 5.40
CA ASP A 122 20.97 2.36 3.99
C ASP A 122 19.67 1.58 3.76
N SER A 123 19.13 1.66 2.55
CA SER A 123 17.87 1.00 2.24
C SER A 123 17.92 -0.52 2.46
N LYS A 124 19.10 -1.13 2.26
CA LYS A 124 19.33 -2.57 2.47
C LYS A 124 19.25 -2.96 3.95
N ASP A 125 19.62 -2.06 4.86
CA ASP A 125 19.69 -2.31 6.30
C ASP A 125 18.39 -2.03 7.05
N ARG A 126 17.31 -1.73 6.33
CA ARG A 126 15.98 -1.42 6.89
C ARG A 126 15.08 -2.63 7.07
N THR A 127 15.64 -3.84 7.13
CA THR A 127 14.83 -5.07 7.25
C THR A 127 14.09 -5.13 8.58
N GLY A 128 14.74 -4.79 9.70
CA GLY A 128 14.09 -4.73 11.02
C GLY A 128 12.92 -3.74 11.07
N GLY A 129 13.12 -2.51 10.57
CA GLY A 129 12.02 -1.52 10.49
C GLY A 129 10.93 -1.92 9.49
N THR A 130 11.28 -2.63 8.42
CA THR A 130 10.31 -3.22 7.50
C THR A 130 9.46 -4.26 8.24
N LEU A 131 10.09 -5.20 8.96
CA LEU A 131 9.39 -6.24 9.72
C LEU A 131 8.47 -5.61 10.78
N ALA A 132 8.97 -4.68 11.58
CA ALA A 132 8.18 -3.98 12.59
C ALA A 132 6.92 -3.34 11.99
N SER A 133 7.05 -2.62 10.88
CA SER A 133 5.91 -2.00 10.19
C SER A 133 4.94 -3.03 9.61
N VAL A 134 5.43 -4.16 9.09
CA VAL A 134 4.60 -5.25 8.57
C VAL A 134 3.81 -5.92 9.70
N LEU A 135 4.43 -6.22 10.84
CA LEU A 135 3.76 -6.86 11.97
C LEU A 135 2.69 -5.94 12.57
N TYR A 136 2.97 -4.64 12.69
CA TYR A 136 1.98 -3.66 13.10
C TYR A 136 0.78 -3.61 12.13
N LEU A 137 1.04 -3.52 10.83
CA LEU A 137 -0.01 -3.51 9.81
C LEU A 137 -0.80 -4.82 9.77
N LEU A 138 -0.15 -5.95 10.01
CA LEU A 138 -0.81 -7.26 10.12
C LEU A 138 -1.80 -7.27 11.30
N SER A 139 -1.43 -6.72 12.46
CA SER A 139 -2.35 -6.59 13.60
C SER A 139 -3.53 -5.63 13.33
N GLN A 140 -3.36 -4.71 12.36
CA GLN A 140 -4.43 -3.83 11.87
C GLN A 140 -5.28 -4.46 10.76
N GLY A 141 -5.08 -5.75 10.44
CA GLY A 141 -5.88 -6.50 9.48
C GLY A 141 -5.42 -6.41 8.02
N VAL A 142 -4.26 -5.83 7.72
CA VAL A 142 -3.73 -5.79 6.34
C VAL A 142 -3.44 -7.20 5.83
N GLN A 143 -3.92 -7.52 4.63
CA GLN A 143 -3.89 -8.88 4.07
C GLN A 143 -2.69 -9.13 3.14
N ILE A 144 -2.18 -8.10 2.44
CA ILE A 144 -1.17 -8.26 1.40
C ILE A 144 0.00 -7.32 1.67
N PHE A 145 1.22 -7.86 1.67
CA PHE A 145 2.45 -7.09 1.86
C PHE A 145 3.38 -7.24 0.66
N ARG A 146 3.84 -6.09 0.14
CA ARG A 146 4.85 -6.07 -0.91
C ARG A 146 6.20 -5.74 -0.30
N VAL A 147 7.11 -6.72 -0.30
CA VAL A 147 8.41 -6.65 0.39
C VAL A 147 9.55 -7.12 -0.50
N HIS A 148 10.80 -6.73 -0.19
CA HIS A 148 12.00 -7.17 -0.87
C HIS A 148 12.53 -8.48 -0.27
N ASN A 149 12.62 -8.55 1.06
CA ASN A 149 13.16 -9.71 1.80
C ASN A 149 12.00 -10.65 2.18
N VAL A 150 11.50 -11.41 1.20
CA VAL A 150 10.27 -12.22 1.38
C VAL A 150 10.44 -13.28 2.48
N ASN A 151 11.56 -13.98 2.49
CA ASN A 151 11.78 -15.09 3.43
C ASN A 151 11.85 -14.61 4.89
N GLU A 152 12.61 -13.55 5.16
CA GLU A 152 12.77 -12.97 6.49
C GLU A 152 11.46 -12.40 7.02
N ILE A 153 10.72 -11.69 6.16
CA ILE A 153 9.43 -11.13 6.53
C ILE A 153 8.39 -12.23 6.77
N LYS A 154 8.36 -13.26 5.91
CA LYS A 154 7.48 -14.42 6.09
C LYS A 154 7.77 -15.15 7.41
N GLN A 155 9.05 -15.37 7.72
CA GLN A 155 9.46 -15.97 9.00
C GLN A 155 8.92 -15.16 10.18
N GLY A 156 9.15 -13.83 10.18
CA GLY A 156 8.65 -12.96 11.24
C GLY A 156 7.12 -12.97 11.39
N ILE A 157 6.38 -12.98 10.28
CA ILE A 157 4.92 -13.09 10.29
C ILE A 157 4.47 -14.43 10.91
N LEU A 158 5.11 -15.54 10.55
CA LEU A 158 4.75 -16.86 11.07
C LEU A 158 4.96 -16.95 12.58
N VAL A 159 6.11 -16.47 13.07
CA VAL A 159 6.42 -16.42 14.51
C VAL A 159 5.40 -15.52 15.23
N PHE A 160 5.16 -14.31 14.73
CA PHE A 160 4.20 -13.37 15.32
C PHE A 160 2.79 -13.97 15.43
N LYS A 161 2.30 -14.59 14.36
CA LYS A 161 0.98 -15.26 14.36
C LYS A 161 0.93 -16.38 15.39
N LYS A 162 2.00 -17.17 15.54
CA LYS A 162 2.03 -18.26 16.52
C LYS A 162 2.00 -17.75 17.94
N ILE A 163 2.68 -16.63 18.23
CA ILE A 163 2.62 -15.95 19.53
C ILE A 163 1.18 -15.51 19.85
N LEU A 164 0.51 -14.86 18.90
CA LEU A 164 -0.87 -14.39 19.10
C LEU A 164 -1.87 -15.53 19.33
N LEU A 165 -1.66 -16.69 18.71
CA LEU A 165 -2.54 -17.86 18.86
C LEU A 165 -2.34 -18.61 20.19
N ASN A 166 -1.34 -18.24 21.01
CA ASN A 166 -1.07 -18.85 22.31
C ASN A 166 -1.33 -17.87 23.48
N GLN A 167 -2.02 -16.78 23.22
CA GLN A 167 -2.56 -15.86 24.23
C GLN A 167 -3.99 -16.29 24.60
#